data_24232f070b3f41e0c35f1d3242c9e2db
#
_entry.id   24232f070b3f41e0c35f1d3242c9e2db
#
_cell.length_a   1.000
_cell.length_b   1.000
_cell.length_c   1.000
_cell.angle_alpha   90.00
_cell.angle_beta   90.00
_cell.angle_gamma   90.00
#
_symmetry.space_group_name_H-M   'P 1'
#
loop_
_entity.id
_entity.type
_entity.pdbx_description
1 polymer ?
#
loop_
_entity_poly.entity_id
_entity_poly.type
_entity_poly.pdbx_seq_one_letter_code
_entity_poly.pdbx_strand_id
1 'polypeptide(L)'
;MKCELCGGELDAVTLRCTGCGAKYTRVCVHCGAAMEAGEKACPRCGGEGLPGLDMTRQELTRAGIKCFMPYAGDRVYDIYFGGNHDGGGWEFHNERGYVREPPESRVVLPALVEGRPIYGIWNEFFCVGDEFVPGRQEEAYARMMQIRQIVVSNGVREAFTYSFFNCAGLETLELPRSMVSMKYDFYDLFMDGQEPMGNGVKKSPVTIRYRGTEEDWRKVAVTSRFWDYVAKGCIKMEYLGR
;
A
#
# COMPACT_ATOMS: atom_id res chain seq x y z
N MET A 1 7.93 19.21 0.21
CA MET A 1 7.11 18.00 0.39
C MET A 1 7.42 17.37 1.74
N LYS A 2 6.42 16.83 2.43
CA LYS A 2 6.60 16.21 3.75
C LYS A 2 6.99 14.74 3.62
N CYS A 3 7.85 14.30 4.52
CA CYS A 3 8.25 12.91 4.65
C CYS A 3 7.08 12.02 5.11
N GLU A 4 6.85 10.94 4.40
CA GLU A 4 5.76 10.00 4.71
C GLU A 4 6.01 9.22 6.01
N LEU A 5 7.26 9.10 6.46
CA LEU A 5 7.59 8.40 7.71
C LEU A 5 7.44 9.29 8.96
N CYS A 6 8.01 10.50 8.95
CA CYS A 6 8.09 11.33 10.15
C CYS A 6 7.45 12.71 10.04
N GLY A 7 6.92 13.09 8.86
CA GLY A 7 6.34 14.41 8.61
C GLY A 7 7.36 15.54 8.42
N GLY A 8 8.67 15.28 8.54
CA GLY A 8 9.74 16.26 8.28
C GLY A 8 9.80 16.71 6.83
N GLU A 9 10.59 17.76 6.54
CA GLU A 9 10.75 18.24 5.16
C GLU A 9 11.71 17.35 4.37
N LEU A 10 11.44 17.23 3.06
CA LEU A 10 12.38 16.64 2.12
C LEU A 10 13.29 17.72 1.55
N ASP A 11 14.59 17.46 1.56
CA ASP A 11 15.54 18.24 0.81
C ASP A 11 15.28 18.07 -0.70
N ALA A 12 15.13 19.19 -1.41
CA ALA A 12 14.69 19.18 -2.80
C ALA A 12 15.76 18.64 -3.78
N VAL A 13 17.03 18.64 -3.38
CA VAL A 13 18.15 18.20 -4.22
C VAL A 13 18.49 16.75 -3.97
N THR A 14 18.66 16.39 -2.70
CA THR A 14 19.07 15.05 -2.30
C THR A 14 17.91 14.06 -2.17
N LEU A 15 16.69 14.57 -2.15
CA LEU A 15 15.45 13.81 -1.90
C LEU A 15 15.54 12.97 -0.60
N ARG A 16 16.20 13.54 0.42
CA ARG A 16 16.26 12.92 1.75
C ARG A 16 15.47 13.72 2.76
N CYS A 17 14.87 13.02 3.68
CA CYS A 17 14.21 13.67 4.81
C CYS A 17 15.24 14.31 5.74
N THR A 18 15.08 15.59 6.02
CA THR A 18 15.97 16.34 6.94
C THR A 18 15.81 15.90 8.40
N GLY A 19 14.67 15.30 8.76
CA GLY A 19 14.39 14.83 10.12
C GLY A 19 14.87 13.40 10.39
N CYS A 20 14.49 12.43 9.55
CA CYS A 20 14.79 11.01 9.79
C CYS A 20 15.77 10.38 8.79
N GLY A 21 16.24 11.13 7.80
CA GLY A 21 17.18 10.64 6.79
C GLY A 21 16.57 9.74 5.71
N ALA A 22 15.27 9.45 5.76
CA ALA A 22 14.59 8.58 4.80
C ALA A 22 14.89 9.01 3.36
N LYS A 23 15.22 8.05 2.51
CA LYS A 23 15.54 8.26 1.10
C LYS A 23 14.27 8.26 0.27
N TYR A 24 14.22 9.15 -0.71
CA TYR A 24 13.21 9.20 -1.74
C TYR A 24 13.87 9.14 -3.12
N THR A 25 13.19 8.54 -4.06
CA THR A 25 13.58 8.49 -5.46
C THR A 25 12.42 9.05 -6.28
N ARG A 26 12.70 9.77 -7.36
CA ARG A 26 11.62 10.23 -8.25
C ARG A 26 11.00 9.03 -8.94
N VAL A 27 9.68 8.98 -8.94
CA VAL A 27 8.90 7.94 -9.61
C VAL A 27 7.84 8.57 -10.50
N CYS A 28 7.63 7.99 -11.65
CA CYS A 28 6.61 8.47 -12.57
C CYS A 28 5.21 8.20 -12.03
N VAL A 29 4.35 9.22 -11.98
CA VAL A 29 2.95 9.08 -11.52
C VAL A 29 2.09 8.26 -12.48
N HIS A 30 2.49 8.15 -13.76
CA HIS A 30 1.71 7.44 -14.77
C HIS A 30 2.09 5.95 -14.91
N CYS A 31 3.38 5.62 -14.84
CA CYS A 31 3.84 4.24 -15.06
C CYS A 31 4.62 3.63 -13.89
N GLY A 32 4.82 4.37 -12.78
CA GLY A 32 5.53 3.89 -11.60
C GLY A 32 7.04 3.71 -11.77
N ALA A 33 7.60 3.94 -12.97
CA ALA A 33 9.02 3.77 -13.22
C ALA A 33 9.86 4.74 -12.37
N ALA A 34 10.99 4.25 -11.85
CA ALA A 34 12.00 5.12 -11.25
C ALA A 34 12.58 6.07 -12.32
N MET A 35 12.89 7.28 -11.91
CA MET A 35 13.44 8.33 -12.78
C MET A 35 14.81 8.78 -12.24
N GLU A 36 15.73 9.05 -13.17
CA GLU A 36 17.05 9.56 -12.83
C GLU A 36 17.00 11.01 -12.33
N ALA A 37 18.03 11.41 -11.60
CA ALA A 37 18.18 12.79 -11.15
C ALA A 37 18.31 13.74 -12.36
N GLY A 38 17.45 14.77 -12.41
CA GLY A 38 17.44 15.74 -13.50
C GLY A 38 16.46 15.46 -14.64
N GLU A 39 15.88 14.26 -14.72
CA GLU A 39 14.82 13.99 -15.69
C GLU A 39 13.57 14.83 -15.37
N LYS A 40 13.12 15.64 -16.31
CA LYS A 40 11.91 16.49 -16.19
C LYS A 40 10.63 15.71 -16.47
N ALA A 41 10.73 14.70 -17.32
CA ALA A 41 9.63 13.82 -17.71
C ALA A 41 10.13 12.38 -17.77
N CYS A 42 9.24 11.44 -17.50
CA CYS A 42 9.55 10.02 -17.53
C CYS A 42 10.00 9.58 -18.94
N PRO A 43 11.20 8.98 -19.11
CA PRO A 43 11.68 8.54 -20.41
C PRO A 43 10.81 7.43 -21.01
N ARG A 44 10.06 6.70 -20.19
CA ARG A 44 9.19 5.60 -20.61
C ARG A 44 7.83 6.06 -21.17
N CYS A 45 7.25 7.13 -20.61
CA CYS A 45 5.86 7.53 -20.95
C CYS A 45 5.62 9.04 -20.98
N GLY A 46 6.63 9.87 -20.74
CA GLY A 46 6.51 11.33 -20.71
C GLY A 46 5.84 11.89 -19.45
N GLY A 47 5.46 11.07 -18.50
CA GLY A 47 4.74 11.48 -17.30
C GLY A 47 5.58 12.26 -16.30
N GLU A 48 4.92 13.00 -15.41
CA GLU A 48 5.54 13.72 -14.29
C GLU A 48 6.17 12.78 -13.28
N GLY A 49 7.29 13.19 -12.69
CA GLY A 49 7.96 12.48 -11.59
C GLY A 49 7.68 13.12 -10.23
N LEU A 50 7.22 12.33 -9.26
CA LEU A 50 7.08 12.72 -7.86
C LEU A 50 8.02 11.92 -6.96
N PRO A 51 8.45 12.47 -5.80
CA PRO A 51 9.18 11.70 -4.82
C PRO A 51 8.36 10.52 -4.30
N GLY A 52 8.92 9.32 -4.40
CA GLY A 52 8.42 8.08 -3.80
C GLY A 52 9.41 7.55 -2.77
N LEU A 53 8.94 7.07 -1.65
CA LEU A 53 9.77 6.53 -0.57
C LEU A 53 10.52 5.29 -1.07
N ASP A 54 11.84 5.26 -0.86
CA ASP A 54 12.73 4.15 -1.24
C ASP A 54 13.33 3.56 0.03
N MET A 55 12.91 2.37 0.40
CA MET A 55 13.36 1.68 1.61
C MET A 55 14.28 0.51 1.28
N THR A 56 15.25 0.29 2.12
CA THR A 56 16.03 -0.95 2.12
C THR A 56 15.20 -2.09 2.72
N ARG A 57 15.55 -3.33 2.41
CA ARG A 57 14.94 -4.51 3.05
C ARG A 57 15.07 -4.50 4.57
N GLN A 58 16.19 -3.97 5.08
CA GLN A 58 16.41 -3.85 6.52
C GLN A 58 15.44 -2.84 7.16
N GLU A 59 15.18 -1.71 6.49
CA GLU A 59 14.20 -0.72 6.94
C GLU A 59 12.78 -1.29 6.90
N LEU A 60 12.42 -2.04 5.84
CA LEU A 60 11.14 -2.75 5.75
C LEU A 60 10.99 -3.75 6.91
N THR A 61 12.02 -4.56 7.18
CA THR A 61 11.98 -5.52 8.28
C THR A 61 11.77 -4.83 9.62
N ARG A 62 12.43 -3.69 9.87
CA ARG A 62 12.24 -2.88 11.10
C ARG A 62 10.83 -2.30 11.17
N ALA A 63 10.23 -1.97 10.02
CA ALA A 63 8.84 -1.52 9.93
C ALA A 63 7.82 -2.67 10.01
N GLY A 64 8.27 -3.91 10.31
CA GLY A 64 7.41 -5.08 10.37
C GLY A 64 6.89 -5.56 9.01
N ILE A 65 7.49 -5.07 7.91
CA ILE A 65 7.08 -5.40 6.55
C ILE A 65 8.07 -6.39 5.94
N LYS A 66 7.58 -7.56 5.53
CA LYS A 66 8.35 -8.48 4.71
C LYS A 66 8.07 -8.21 3.23
N CYS A 67 9.11 -8.11 2.44
CA CYS A 67 9.01 -7.95 1.00
C CYS A 67 9.66 -9.14 0.30
N PHE A 68 8.95 -9.74 -0.65
CA PHE A 68 9.49 -10.77 -1.54
C PHE A 68 9.81 -10.16 -2.88
N MET A 69 10.94 -10.58 -3.38
CA MET A 69 11.23 -10.46 -4.79
C MET A 69 10.84 -11.77 -5.44
N PRO A 70 9.86 -11.81 -6.33
CA PRO A 70 9.63 -13.01 -7.11
C PRO A 70 10.93 -13.35 -7.84
N TYR A 71 11.44 -14.53 -7.60
CA TYR A 71 12.58 -15.05 -8.33
C TYR A 71 12.06 -15.48 -9.70
N ALA A 72 12.37 -14.74 -10.72
CA ALA A 72 12.15 -15.18 -12.06
C ALA A 72 13.32 -14.67 -12.90
N GLY A 73 14.00 -15.60 -13.55
CA GLY A 73 15.17 -15.32 -14.37
C GLY A 73 14.97 -14.10 -15.29
N ASP A 74 15.97 -13.61 -15.87
CA ASP A 74 16.20 -12.49 -16.82
C ASP A 74 15.09 -11.45 -17.14
N ARG A 75 13.90 -11.52 -16.55
CA ARG A 75 12.84 -10.53 -16.71
C ARG A 75 12.75 -9.66 -15.47
N VAL A 76 12.84 -8.35 -15.68
CA VAL A 76 12.54 -7.35 -14.67
C VAL A 76 11.03 -7.41 -14.41
N TYR A 77 10.64 -8.09 -13.35
CA TYR A 77 9.24 -8.08 -12.91
C TYR A 77 9.03 -6.94 -11.92
N ASP A 78 7.87 -6.33 -12.03
CA ASP A 78 7.41 -5.37 -11.05
C ASP A 78 7.32 -6.05 -9.68
N ILE A 79 7.71 -5.34 -8.63
CA ILE A 79 7.62 -5.83 -7.26
C ILE A 79 6.19 -5.60 -6.77
N TYR A 80 5.62 -6.62 -6.15
CA TYR A 80 4.33 -6.53 -5.48
C TYR A 80 4.47 -6.84 -4.01
N PHE A 81 3.70 -6.17 -3.19
CA PHE A 81 3.47 -6.58 -1.82
C PHE A 81 2.36 -7.62 -1.78
N GLY A 82 2.58 -8.74 -1.10
CA GLY A 82 1.58 -9.79 -0.91
C GLY A 82 1.83 -11.08 -1.69
N GLY A 83 1.00 -12.08 -1.41
CA GLY A 83 1.06 -13.41 -2.03
C GLY A 83 0.26 -13.50 -3.32
N ASN A 84 0.61 -14.43 -4.21
CA ASN A 84 -0.16 -14.75 -5.39
C ASN A 84 -0.94 -16.04 -5.18
N HIS A 85 -2.27 -15.97 -5.32
CA HIS A 85 -3.16 -17.12 -5.25
C HIS A 85 -3.51 -17.73 -6.61
N ASP A 86 -3.07 -17.13 -7.70
CA ASP A 86 -3.39 -17.63 -9.03
C ASP A 86 -2.48 -18.82 -9.37
N GLY A 87 -2.83 -20.00 -8.91
CA GLY A 87 -2.48 -21.36 -9.35
C GLY A 87 -1.36 -21.66 -10.35
N GLY A 88 -0.55 -20.69 -10.67
CA GLY A 88 0.57 -20.76 -11.59
C GLY A 88 1.87 -21.06 -10.85
N GLY A 89 2.05 -22.28 -10.37
CA GLY A 89 3.36 -22.90 -10.18
C GLY A 89 4.40 -22.22 -9.27
N TRP A 90 4.00 -21.39 -8.33
CA TRP A 90 4.93 -20.77 -7.38
C TRP A 90 5.03 -21.61 -6.11
N GLU A 91 5.84 -22.64 -6.18
CA GLU A 91 6.27 -23.42 -5.01
C GLU A 91 7.26 -22.62 -4.13
N PHE A 92 6.91 -21.41 -3.72
CA PHE A 92 7.64 -20.73 -2.66
C PHE A 92 6.74 -20.62 -1.43
N HIS A 93 6.49 -21.76 -0.90
CA HIS A 93 5.98 -22.01 0.43
C HIS A 93 6.87 -21.30 1.43
N ASN A 94 6.38 -20.45 2.23
CA ASN A 94 6.86 -19.97 3.52
C ASN A 94 7.40 -18.55 3.60
N GLU A 95 7.41 -17.76 2.56
CA GLU A 95 7.87 -16.40 2.74
C GLU A 95 6.92 -15.39 2.09
N ARG A 96 5.69 -15.27 2.55
CA ARG A 96 4.75 -14.24 2.11
C ARG A 96 5.13 -12.88 2.67
N GLY A 97 5.05 -11.84 1.83
CA GLY A 97 5.22 -10.47 2.29
C GLY A 97 3.99 -10.02 3.06
N TYR A 98 4.07 -9.99 4.37
CA TYR A 98 3.01 -9.53 5.22
C TYR A 98 3.53 -8.65 6.35
N VAL A 99 2.67 -7.79 6.84
CA VAL A 99 2.94 -7.04 8.06
C VAL A 99 2.80 -7.99 9.24
N ARG A 100 3.90 -8.41 9.80
CA ARG A 100 3.90 -9.36 10.93
C ARG A 100 3.68 -8.67 12.27
N GLU A 101 4.31 -7.53 12.46
CA GLU A 101 4.31 -6.81 13.71
C GLU A 101 4.44 -5.32 13.41
N PRO A 102 3.31 -4.63 13.07
CA PRO A 102 3.40 -3.19 12.91
C PRO A 102 3.85 -2.60 14.24
N PRO A 103 5.03 -1.94 14.29
CA PRO A 103 5.55 -1.36 15.53
C PRO A 103 4.65 -0.22 16.01
N GLU A 104 3.80 0.28 15.12
CA GLU A 104 2.92 1.42 15.36
C GLU A 104 1.55 1.20 14.72
N SER A 105 0.57 1.99 15.14
CA SER A 105 -0.77 2.02 14.53
C SER A 105 -0.78 2.58 13.09
N ARG A 106 0.38 3.01 12.59
CA ARG A 106 0.58 3.62 11.28
C ARG A 106 1.57 2.80 10.46
N VAL A 107 1.17 2.39 9.26
CA VAL A 107 2.00 1.65 8.31
C VAL A 107 2.22 2.51 7.07
N VAL A 108 3.48 2.60 6.62
CA VAL A 108 3.85 3.30 5.38
C VAL A 108 4.40 2.28 4.39
N LEU A 109 3.76 2.18 3.23
CA LEU A 109 4.18 1.30 2.15
C LEU A 109 5.03 2.10 1.16
N PRO A 110 6.31 1.75 0.96
CA PRO A 110 7.19 2.50 0.06
C PRO A 110 6.82 2.31 -1.40
N ALA A 111 7.34 3.19 -2.25
CA ALA A 111 7.25 3.10 -3.70
C ALA A 111 8.34 2.22 -4.30
N LEU A 112 9.48 2.13 -3.61
CA LEU A 112 10.62 1.35 -4.07
C LEU A 112 11.22 0.55 -2.92
N VAL A 113 11.83 -0.57 -3.27
CA VAL A 113 12.71 -1.34 -2.39
C VAL A 113 14.07 -1.42 -3.06
N GLU A 114 15.09 -0.79 -2.45
CA GLU A 114 16.46 -0.75 -2.98
C GLU A 114 16.51 -0.28 -4.45
N GLY A 115 15.75 0.79 -4.74
CA GLY A 115 15.65 1.40 -6.07
C GLY A 115 14.73 0.65 -7.05
N ARG A 116 14.11 -0.47 -6.66
CA ARG A 116 13.19 -1.23 -7.52
C ARG A 116 11.75 -0.82 -7.27
N PRO A 117 11.02 -0.36 -8.28
CA PRO A 117 9.65 0.09 -8.13
C PRO A 117 8.72 -1.01 -7.66
N ILE A 118 7.81 -0.65 -6.75
CA ILE A 118 6.70 -1.47 -6.32
C ILE A 118 5.50 -1.07 -7.17
N TYR A 119 4.97 -2.02 -7.91
CA TYR A 119 3.85 -1.77 -8.80
C TYR A 119 2.51 -1.74 -8.08
N GLY A 120 2.27 -2.65 -7.16
CA GLY A 120 0.99 -2.75 -6.49
C GLY A 120 1.02 -3.49 -5.17
N ILE A 121 -0.12 -3.45 -4.49
CA ILE A 121 -0.40 -4.16 -3.24
C ILE A 121 -1.33 -5.31 -3.59
N TRP A 122 -0.84 -6.56 -3.42
CA TRP A 122 -1.56 -7.77 -3.77
C TRP A 122 -2.43 -8.28 -2.64
N ASN A 123 -3.21 -9.30 -2.98
CA ASN A 123 -4.09 -9.99 -2.07
C ASN A 123 -3.36 -10.38 -0.78
N GLU A 124 -4.05 -10.23 0.34
CA GLU A 124 -3.60 -10.71 1.65
C GLU A 124 -2.27 -10.10 2.14
N PHE A 125 -1.90 -8.92 1.67
CA PHE A 125 -0.70 -8.26 2.18
C PHE A 125 -0.73 -8.05 3.69
N PHE A 126 -1.92 -7.76 4.24
CA PHE A 126 -2.17 -7.66 5.67
C PHE A 126 -2.79 -8.95 6.24
N CYS A 127 -2.65 -10.07 5.56
CA CYS A 127 -3.14 -11.34 6.04
C CYS A 127 -2.20 -11.93 7.09
N VAL A 128 -2.80 -12.51 8.08
CA VAL A 128 -2.11 -13.37 9.05
C VAL A 128 -1.82 -14.69 8.34
N GLY A 129 -0.58 -14.86 7.90
CA GLY A 129 -0.19 -15.99 7.05
C GLY A 129 -0.62 -17.38 7.55
N ASP A 130 -0.51 -18.37 6.69
CA ASP A 130 -0.96 -19.78 6.85
C ASP A 130 -0.43 -20.56 8.05
N GLU A 131 0.18 -19.91 9.02
CA GLU A 131 0.53 -20.57 10.25
C GLU A 131 -0.77 -20.84 11.03
N PHE A 132 -1.48 -21.89 10.65
CA PHE A 132 -2.53 -22.54 11.42
C PHE A 132 -1.97 -23.11 12.73
N VAL A 133 -1.35 -22.27 13.51
CA VAL A 133 -0.97 -22.60 14.87
C VAL A 133 -2.10 -22.09 15.77
N PRO A 134 -2.86 -23.00 16.39
CA PRO A 134 -3.91 -22.60 17.32
C PRO A 134 -3.37 -21.62 18.36
N GLY A 135 -4.06 -20.50 18.54
CA GLY A 135 -3.68 -19.42 19.46
C GLY A 135 -2.83 -18.29 18.87
N ARG A 136 -2.09 -18.50 17.78
CA ARG A 136 -1.33 -17.41 17.13
C ARG A 136 -2.17 -16.55 16.18
N GLN A 137 -3.26 -17.08 15.67
CA GLN A 137 -4.16 -16.32 14.81
C GLN A 137 -4.81 -15.16 15.57
N GLU A 138 -5.26 -15.39 16.80
CA GLU A 138 -5.89 -14.32 17.61
C GLU A 138 -4.94 -13.15 17.89
N GLU A 139 -3.69 -13.46 18.22
CA GLU A 139 -2.68 -12.42 18.43
C GLU A 139 -2.38 -11.63 17.16
N ALA A 140 -2.29 -12.31 16.03
CA ALA A 140 -1.98 -11.69 14.76
C ALA A 140 -3.17 -10.82 14.27
N TYR A 141 -4.41 -11.27 14.44
CA TYR A 141 -5.61 -10.44 14.21
C TYR A 141 -5.63 -9.23 15.14
N ALA A 142 -5.34 -9.42 16.42
CA ALA A 142 -5.29 -8.31 17.37
C ALA A 142 -4.27 -7.24 16.97
N ARG A 143 -3.13 -7.64 16.40
CA ARG A 143 -2.12 -6.71 15.89
C ARG A 143 -2.60 -5.97 14.63
N MET A 144 -3.22 -6.67 13.67
CA MET A 144 -3.78 -6.02 12.48
C MET A 144 -4.89 -5.02 12.85
N MET A 145 -5.70 -5.33 13.85
CA MET A 145 -6.72 -4.43 14.37
C MET A 145 -6.14 -3.16 15.01
N GLN A 146 -4.86 -3.12 15.35
CA GLN A 146 -4.19 -1.91 15.88
C GLN A 146 -3.83 -0.91 14.77
N ILE A 147 -3.81 -1.33 13.50
CA ILE A 147 -3.51 -0.43 12.38
C ILE A 147 -4.66 0.57 12.23
N ARG A 148 -4.34 1.86 12.40
CA ARG A 148 -5.27 2.98 12.23
C ARG A 148 -5.06 3.73 10.94
N GLN A 149 -3.82 3.78 10.47
CA GLN A 149 -3.45 4.51 9.26
C GLN A 149 -2.55 3.68 8.36
N ILE A 150 -2.89 3.65 7.07
CA ILE A 150 -2.02 3.13 6.02
C ILE A 150 -1.72 4.28 5.07
N VAL A 151 -0.45 4.48 4.75
CA VAL A 151 0.03 5.46 3.77
C VAL A 151 0.72 4.71 2.65
N VAL A 152 0.24 4.89 1.43
CA VAL A 152 0.85 4.32 0.23
C VAL A 152 1.64 5.40 -0.49
N SER A 153 2.92 5.13 -0.75
CA SER A 153 3.82 6.11 -1.37
C SER A 153 3.56 6.31 -2.86
N ASN A 154 3.98 7.46 -3.41
CA ASN A 154 3.87 7.76 -4.85
C ASN A 154 4.66 6.73 -5.66
N GLY A 155 4.08 6.26 -6.75
CA GLY A 155 4.65 5.22 -7.62
C GLY A 155 3.88 3.90 -7.57
N VAL A 156 3.27 3.56 -6.43
CA VAL A 156 2.35 2.42 -6.33
C VAL A 156 1.09 2.72 -7.12
N ARG A 157 0.63 1.77 -7.94
CA ARG A 157 -0.42 2.00 -8.93
C ARG A 157 -1.70 1.20 -8.69
N GLU A 158 -1.59 0.06 -8.07
CA GLU A 158 -2.72 -0.86 -7.93
C GLU A 158 -2.87 -1.36 -6.50
N ALA A 159 -4.11 -1.51 -6.06
CA ALA A 159 -4.48 -2.28 -4.88
C ALA A 159 -5.50 -3.33 -5.30
N PHE A 160 -5.16 -4.60 -5.05
CA PHE A 160 -5.96 -5.75 -5.46
C PHE A 160 -7.02 -6.12 -4.41
N THR A 161 -7.88 -7.06 -4.76
CA THR A 161 -8.83 -7.67 -3.83
C THR A 161 -8.10 -8.19 -2.59
N TYR A 162 -8.64 -7.98 -1.41
CA TYR A 162 -8.04 -8.34 -0.11
C TYR A 162 -6.70 -7.67 0.24
N SER A 163 -6.28 -6.61 -0.46
CA SER A 163 -5.02 -5.90 -0.17
C SER A 163 -4.92 -5.40 1.28
N PHE A 164 -6.05 -5.00 1.88
CA PHE A 164 -6.13 -4.48 3.25
C PHE A 164 -6.98 -5.37 4.15
N PHE A 165 -7.07 -6.64 3.80
CA PHE A 165 -7.80 -7.65 4.57
C PHE A 165 -7.32 -7.66 6.04
N ASN A 166 -8.24 -7.86 6.98
CA ASN A 166 -7.99 -7.84 8.43
C ASN A 166 -7.60 -6.48 9.06
N CYS A 167 -7.56 -5.39 8.31
CA CYS A 167 -7.30 -4.06 8.88
C CYS A 167 -8.57 -3.43 9.48
N ALA A 168 -9.35 -4.16 10.29
CA ALA A 168 -10.62 -3.69 10.84
C ALA A 168 -10.48 -2.41 11.71
N GLY A 169 -9.28 -2.15 12.23
CA GLY A 169 -8.95 -0.91 12.95
C GLY A 169 -8.72 0.31 12.06
N LEU A 170 -8.64 0.14 10.73
CA LEU A 170 -8.23 1.18 9.78
C LEU A 170 -9.18 2.38 9.83
N GLU A 171 -8.65 3.56 10.10
CA GLU A 171 -9.37 4.84 10.13
C GLU A 171 -9.04 5.70 8.90
N THR A 172 -7.78 5.63 8.44
CA THR A 172 -7.30 6.43 7.31
C THR A 172 -6.48 5.59 6.35
N LEU A 173 -6.82 5.66 5.07
CA LEU A 173 -6.03 5.13 3.96
C LEU A 173 -5.60 6.28 3.06
N GLU A 174 -4.30 6.60 3.07
CA GLU A 174 -3.74 7.64 2.20
C GLU A 174 -3.19 6.99 0.92
N LEU A 175 -3.74 7.40 -0.22
CA LEU A 175 -3.43 6.84 -1.53
C LEU A 175 -2.67 7.85 -2.40
N PRO A 176 -1.69 7.38 -3.21
CA PRO A 176 -0.90 8.24 -4.06
C PRO A 176 -1.69 8.66 -5.32
N ARG A 177 -1.27 9.78 -5.92
CA ARG A 177 -1.81 10.24 -7.20
C ARG A 177 -1.54 9.25 -8.36
N SER A 178 -0.54 8.38 -8.21
CA SER A 178 -0.20 7.33 -9.18
C SER A 178 -1.19 6.17 -9.24
N MET A 179 -2.16 6.10 -8.33
CA MET A 179 -3.15 5.02 -8.30
C MET A 179 -3.98 5.01 -9.59
N VAL A 180 -4.06 3.84 -10.23
CA VAL A 180 -4.87 3.63 -11.45
C VAL A 180 -5.97 2.60 -11.24
N SER A 181 -5.81 1.73 -10.26
CA SER A 181 -6.79 0.69 -9.98
C SER A 181 -6.85 0.38 -8.48
N MET A 182 -8.05 0.34 -7.95
CA MET A 182 -8.33 -0.06 -6.58
C MET A 182 -9.44 -1.12 -6.60
N LYS A 183 -9.03 -2.37 -6.73
CA LYS A 183 -9.94 -3.52 -6.76
C LYS A 183 -10.36 -3.98 -5.37
N TYR A 184 -9.72 -3.44 -4.32
CA TYR A 184 -10.14 -3.67 -2.95
C TYR A 184 -11.50 -3.00 -2.71
N ASP A 185 -12.47 -3.78 -2.33
CA ASP A 185 -13.87 -3.33 -2.24
C ASP A 185 -14.35 -3.08 -0.80
N PHE A 186 -13.47 -3.19 0.19
CA PHE A 186 -13.76 -3.00 1.62
C PHE A 186 -14.83 -3.94 2.20
N TYR A 187 -15.21 -4.96 1.46
CA TYR A 187 -16.26 -5.88 1.89
C TYR A 187 -16.00 -6.50 3.26
N ASP A 188 -14.77 -6.95 3.48
CA ASP A 188 -14.32 -7.56 4.73
C ASP A 188 -14.33 -6.60 5.93
N LEU A 189 -14.25 -5.29 5.71
CA LEU A 189 -14.33 -4.30 6.77
C LEU A 189 -15.77 -3.93 7.16
N PHE A 190 -16.68 -3.94 6.20
CA PHE A 190 -18.05 -3.44 6.37
C PHE A 190 -19.14 -4.51 6.19
N MET A 191 -18.80 -5.78 6.37
CA MET A 191 -19.76 -6.88 6.17
C MET A 191 -21.01 -6.69 7.01
N ASP A 192 -22.19 -6.61 6.33
CA ASP A 192 -23.49 -6.61 6.95
C ASP A 192 -23.93 -8.06 7.21
N GLY A 193 -23.82 -8.52 8.44
CA GLY A 193 -24.62 -9.62 8.97
C GLY A 193 -24.25 -11.06 8.58
N GLN A 194 -23.16 -11.32 7.90
CA GLN A 194 -22.59 -12.66 7.79
C GLN A 194 -21.41 -12.80 8.74
N GLU A 195 -21.24 -13.97 9.35
CA GLU A 195 -20.11 -14.28 10.22
C GLU A 195 -18.80 -13.83 9.56
N PRO A 196 -18.09 -12.85 10.12
CA PRO A 196 -16.86 -12.40 9.52
C PRO A 196 -15.83 -13.51 9.60
N MET A 197 -15.16 -13.80 8.50
CA MET A 197 -13.94 -14.59 8.55
C MET A 197 -12.79 -13.81 9.25
N GLY A 198 -13.11 -12.76 9.98
CA GLY A 198 -12.25 -11.95 10.80
C GLY A 198 -13.07 -11.09 11.78
N ASN A 199 -12.57 -10.92 12.96
CA ASN A 199 -13.22 -10.44 14.19
C ASN A 199 -13.72 -8.98 14.19
N GLY A 200 -14.47 -8.50 13.22
CA GLY A 200 -15.07 -7.22 13.45
C GLY A 200 -15.70 -6.50 12.26
N VAL A 201 -16.99 -6.32 12.37
CA VAL A 201 -17.69 -5.30 11.58
C VAL A 201 -17.20 -3.93 12.02
N LYS A 202 -16.54 -3.20 11.12
CA LYS A 202 -16.11 -1.83 11.39
C LYS A 202 -17.33 -0.92 11.53
N LYS A 203 -17.44 -0.30 12.70
CA LYS A 203 -18.55 0.62 13.03
C LYS A 203 -18.26 2.08 12.63
N SER A 204 -17.01 2.41 12.32
CA SER A 204 -16.59 3.77 11.99
C SER A 204 -16.22 3.88 10.51
N PRO A 205 -16.48 5.00 9.84
CA PRO A 205 -16.07 5.17 8.45
C PRO A 205 -14.55 5.13 8.29
N VAL A 206 -14.10 4.68 7.11
CA VAL A 206 -12.72 4.84 6.66
C VAL A 206 -12.62 6.15 5.87
N THR A 207 -11.63 6.98 6.19
CA THR A 207 -11.30 8.16 5.39
C THR A 207 -10.24 7.79 4.37
N ILE A 208 -10.56 7.89 3.09
CA ILE A 208 -9.59 7.74 2.00
C ILE A 208 -9.10 9.14 1.63
N ARG A 209 -7.81 9.38 1.84
CA ARG A 209 -7.11 10.62 1.50
C ARG A 209 -6.34 10.41 0.21
N TYR A 210 -6.89 10.86 -0.89
CA TYR A 210 -6.26 10.74 -2.20
C TYR A 210 -5.41 11.98 -2.51
N ARG A 211 -4.15 11.79 -2.88
CA ARG A 211 -3.21 12.89 -3.14
C ARG A 211 -3.47 13.65 -4.43
N GLY A 212 -4.29 13.14 -5.32
CA GLY A 212 -4.77 13.85 -6.52
C GLY A 212 -6.02 14.67 -6.27
N THR A 213 -6.59 15.15 -7.35
CA THR A 213 -7.89 15.83 -7.38
C THR A 213 -9.03 14.83 -7.47
N GLU A 214 -10.27 15.28 -7.28
CA GLU A 214 -11.46 14.45 -7.54
C GLU A 214 -11.52 14.01 -9.01
N GLU A 215 -11.12 14.88 -9.94
CA GLU A 215 -11.06 14.55 -11.37
C GLU A 215 -10.04 13.44 -11.66
N ASP A 216 -8.89 13.46 -10.99
CA ASP A 216 -7.90 12.39 -11.08
C ASP A 216 -8.47 11.07 -10.53
N TRP A 217 -9.19 11.11 -9.39
CA TRP A 217 -9.81 9.93 -8.80
C TRP A 217 -10.87 9.28 -9.69
N ARG A 218 -11.64 10.08 -10.42
CA ARG A 218 -12.66 9.56 -11.37
C ARG A 218 -12.06 8.69 -12.49
N LYS A 219 -10.75 8.77 -12.71
CA LYS A 219 -10.01 7.94 -13.68
C LYS A 219 -9.50 6.64 -13.06
N VAL A 220 -9.53 6.53 -11.72
CA VAL A 220 -9.13 5.31 -11.01
C VAL A 220 -10.22 4.25 -11.15
N ALA A 221 -9.84 3.07 -11.63
CA ALA A 221 -10.76 1.94 -11.70
C ALA A 221 -11.06 1.42 -10.29
N VAL A 222 -12.31 1.59 -9.85
CA VAL A 222 -12.81 1.09 -8.57
C VAL A 222 -13.96 0.11 -8.78
N THR A 223 -14.25 -0.73 -7.79
CA THR A 223 -15.39 -1.64 -7.83
C THR A 223 -16.72 -0.90 -7.62
N SER A 224 -17.83 -1.44 -8.11
CA SER A 224 -19.17 -0.86 -7.84
C SER A 224 -19.45 -0.80 -6.35
N ARG A 225 -19.07 -1.83 -5.59
CA ARG A 225 -19.25 -1.92 -4.14
C ARG A 225 -18.54 -0.80 -3.38
N PHE A 226 -17.42 -0.31 -3.88
CA PHE A 226 -16.74 0.86 -3.34
C PHE A 226 -17.68 2.08 -3.26
N TRP A 227 -18.38 2.36 -4.36
CA TRP A 227 -19.31 3.49 -4.42
C TRP A 227 -20.55 3.29 -3.55
N ASP A 228 -21.01 2.05 -3.37
CA ASP A 228 -22.09 1.73 -2.44
C ASP A 228 -21.68 2.08 -0.99
N TYR A 229 -20.45 1.80 -0.59
CA TYR A 229 -19.93 2.16 0.73
C TYR A 229 -19.72 3.67 0.89
N VAL A 230 -19.34 4.38 -0.17
CA VAL A 230 -19.28 5.85 -0.16
C VAL A 230 -20.70 6.42 0.04
N ALA A 231 -21.68 5.92 -0.70
CA ALA A 231 -23.07 6.37 -0.59
C ALA A 231 -23.68 6.08 0.80
N LYS A 232 -23.31 4.97 1.43
CA LYS A 232 -23.72 4.60 2.79
C LYS A 232 -22.96 5.38 3.88
N GLY A 233 -21.97 6.22 3.52
CA GLY A 233 -21.16 6.95 4.49
C GLY A 233 -20.12 6.09 5.23
N CYS A 234 -19.91 4.85 4.81
CA CYS A 234 -18.87 3.96 5.35
C CYS A 234 -17.47 4.38 4.89
N ILE A 235 -17.37 4.98 3.71
CA ILE A 235 -16.14 5.55 3.16
C ILE A 235 -16.34 7.05 2.99
N LYS A 236 -15.37 7.83 3.47
CA LYS A 236 -15.26 9.27 3.23
C LYS A 236 -14.09 9.55 2.32
N MET A 237 -14.29 10.38 1.30
CA MET A 237 -13.24 10.79 0.37
C MET A 237 -12.71 12.18 0.73
N GLU A 238 -11.39 12.32 0.77
CA GLU A 238 -10.67 13.59 0.86
C GLU A 238 -9.69 13.70 -0.31
N TYR A 239 -9.79 14.77 -1.09
CA TYR A 239 -8.89 15.03 -2.22
C TYR A 239 -7.88 16.10 -1.83
N LEU A 240 -6.59 15.76 -1.84
CA LEU A 240 -5.55 16.65 -1.33
C LEU A 240 -5.01 17.60 -2.41
N GLY A 241 -5.26 17.33 -3.70
CA GLY A 241 -4.85 18.18 -4.82
C GLY A 241 -3.33 18.37 -4.97
N ARG A 242 -2.52 17.37 -4.61
CA ARG A 242 -1.04 17.48 -4.54
C ARG A 242 -0.36 16.63 -5.59
#